data_5cecc1b2f5e480e8d1884ba99ea7a6db
#
_entry.id   5cecc1b2f5e480e8d1884ba99ea7a6db
#
_cell.length_a   1.000
_cell.length_b   1.000
_cell.length_c   1.000
_cell.angle_alpha   90.00
_cell.angle_beta   90.00
_cell.angle_gamma   90.00
#
_symmetry.space_group_name_H-M   'P 1'
#
loop_
_entity.id
_entity.type
_entity.pdbx_description
1 polymer ?
#
loop_
_entity_poly.entity_id
_entity_poly.type
_entity_poly.pdbx_seq_one_letter_code
_entity_poly.pdbx_strand_id
1 'polypeptide(L)'
;TDLLTDHAIQFMKEQKQADKPFFVYLSHKGVHDNFSAAKRHKDCYKNKELVLPPNFNTPHYGIKELPTIDKKTGKAAFGKEYYGEKMAPDWVKSQRESWHGVDYSYHGRPWDVQVRKYCETLRSVDESIGSVLDYLKEAGLDDNTLVIYMGDNGFAWGEHGLIDKRQFYEESVRVPMLVRCPS
;
A
#
# COMPACT_ATOMS: atom_id res chain seq x y z
N THR A 1 -11.74 -8.83 -1.67
CA THR A 1 -11.82 -8.33 -0.27
C THR A 1 -13.12 -8.80 0.36
N ASP A 2 -14.28 -8.40 -0.15
CA ASP A 2 -15.61 -8.66 0.45
C ASP A 2 -15.84 -10.14 0.76
N LEU A 3 -15.65 -11.03 -0.20
CA LEU A 3 -15.85 -12.46 -0.03
C LEU A 3 -15.04 -13.06 1.16
N LEU A 4 -13.77 -12.63 1.30
CA LEU A 4 -12.94 -13.11 2.41
C LEU A 4 -13.42 -12.55 3.75
N THR A 5 -13.91 -11.33 3.77
CA THR A 5 -14.52 -10.70 4.94
C THR A 5 -15.78 -11.47 5.38
N ASP A 6 -16.65 -11.77 4.43
CA ASP A 6 -17.89 -12.51 4.68
C ASP A 6 -17.60 -13.91 5.25
N HIS A 7 -16.62 -14.63 4.68
CA HIS A 7 -16.19 -15.93 5.20
C HIS A 7 -15.61 -15.84 6.62
N ALA A 8 -14.79 -14.82 6.88
CA ALA A 8 -14.22 -14.63 8.22
C ALA A 8 -15.31 -14.36 9.26
N ILE A 9 -16.25 -13.47 8.94
CA ILE A 9 -17.38 -13.15 9.83
C ILE A 9 -18.27 -14.38 10.02
N GLN A 10 -18.56 -15.11 8.95
CA GLN A 10 -19.35 -16.33 9.04
C GLN A 10 -18.70 -17.38 9.95
N PHE A 11 -17.40 -17.61 9.78
CA PHE A 11 -16.64 -18.50 10.65
C PHE A 11 -16.71 -18.08 12.13
N MET A 12 -16.51 -16.80 12.42
CA MET A 12 -16.62 -16.31 13.81
C MET A 12 -18.02 -16.49 14.39
N LYS A 13 -19.09 -16.32 13.59
CA LYS A 13 -20.48 -16.60 13.98
C LYS A 13 -20.67 -18.07 14.39
N GLU A 14 -20.16 -18.98 13.58
CA GLU A 14 -20.25 -20.43 13.84
C GLU A 14 -19.50 -20.82 15.11
N GLN A 15 -18.29 -20.25 15.34
CA GLN A 15 -17.56 -20.53 16.57
C GLN A 15 -18.28 -19.98 17.81
N LYS A 16 -18.83 -18.76 17.72
CA LYS A 16 -19.64 -18.18 18.81
C LYS A 16 -20.85 -19.05 19.14
N GLN A 17 -21.59 -19.52 18.13
CA GLN A 17 -22.75 -20.39 18.33
C GLN A 17 -22.38 -21.75 18.97
N ALA A 18 -21.17 -22.24 18.67
CA ALA A 18 -20.64 -23.48 19.23
C ALA A 18 -19.96 -23.30 20.59
N ASP A 19 -19.94 -22.08 21.14
CA ASP A 19 -19.23 -21.71 22.38
C ASP A 19 -17.75 -22.13 22.36
N LYS A 20 -17.08 -21.85 21.21
CA LYS A 20 -15.68 -22.20 21.00
C LYS A 20 -14.80 -20.97 20.81
N PRO A 21 -13.59 -20.98 21.33
CA PRO A 21 -12.61 -19.95 20.98
C PRO A 21 -12.24 -20.04 19.50
N PHE A 22 -11.80 -18.94 18.91
CA PHE A 22 -11.37 -18.90 17.52
C PHE A 22 -10.04 -18.16 17.36
N PHE A 23 -9.35 -18.52 16.29
CA PHE A 23 -8.24 -17.76 15.72
C PHE A 23 -8.54 -17.53 14.24
N VAL A 24 -8.51 -16.28 13.81
CA VAL A 24 -8.72 -15.88 12.41
C VAL A 24 -7.50 -15.17 11.90
N TYR A 25 -6.92 -15.68 10.81
CA TYR A 25 -5.90 -15.00 10.04
C TYR A 25 -6.51 -14.57 8.70
N LEU A 26 -6.99 -13.30 8.65
CA LEU A 26 -7.64 -12.75 7.47
C LEU A 26 -6.61 -12.04 6.60
N SER A 27 -6.13 -12.71 5.57
CA SER A 27 -5.17 -12.20 4.61
C SER A 27 -5.84 -11.85 3.29
N HIS A 28 -5.91 -10.55 3.01
CA HIS A 28 -6.46 -10.06 1.74
C HIS A 28 -5.43 -10.12 0.62
N LYS A 29 -5.89 -10.35 -0.62
CA LYS A 29 -5.07 -10.13 -1.82
C LYS A 29 -4.77 -8.64 -2.06
N GLY A 30 -5.70 -7.76 -1.74
CA GLY A 30 -5.44 -6.32 -1.68
C GLY A 30 -4.54 -5.99 -0.48
N VAL A 31 -3.60 -5.12 -0.69
CA VAL A 31 -3.40 -4.21 -1.81
C VAL A 31 -2.31 -4.66 -2.80
N HIS A 32 -2.09 -5.96 -2.98
CA HIS A 32 -1.15 -6.44 -3.97
C HIS A 32 -1.62 -6.09 -5.40
N ASP A 33 -0.68 -5.90 -6.32
CA ASP A 33 -0.97 -5.72 -7.74
C ASP A 33 -1.98 -6.79 -8.25
N ASN A 34 -2.92 -6.45 -9.07
CA ASN A 34 -3.16 -5.31 -9.98
C ASN A 34 -4.04 -4.17 -9.40
N PHE A 35 -4.00 -3.86 -8.13
CA PHE A 35 -4.74 -2.78 -7.48
C PHE A 35 -6.21 -2.73 -7.92
N SER A 36 -6.94 -3.80 -7.60
CA SER A 36 -8.35 -3.94 -7.97
C SER A 36 -9.26 -3.59 -6.81
N ALA A 37 -9.73 -2.37 -6.79
CA ALA A 37 -10.69 -1.91 -5.81
C ALA A 37 -12.08 -2.53 -6.01
N ALA A 38 -12.88 -2.58 -4.94
CA ALA A 38 -14.30 -2.83 -5.07
C ALA A 38 -14.96 -1.78 -5.98
N LYS A 39 -16.00 -2.18 -6.74
CA LYS A 39 -16.66 -1.27 -7.71
C LYS A 39 -17.11 0.04 -7.10
N ARG A 40 -17.54 0.04 -5.83
CA ARG A 40 -18.00 1.21 -5.08
C ARG A 40 -16.89 2.23 -4.79
N HIS A 41 -15.62 1.82 -4.85
CA HIS A 41 -14.45 2.70 -4.63
C HIS A 41 -13.77 3.14 -5.92
N LYS A 42 -14.21 2.63 -7.06
CA LYS A 42 -13.64 3.01 -8.34
C LYS A 42 -13.73 4.52 -8.54
N ASP A 43 -12.62 5.09 -8.97
CA ASP A 43 -12.48 6.53 -9.29
C ASP A 43 -12.69 7.49 -8.09
N CYS A 44 -12.78 7.00 -6.83
CA CYS A 44 -12.98 7.87 -5.66
C CYS A 44 -11.80 8.83 -5.41
N TYR A 45 -10.63 8.55 -5.94
CA TYR A 45 -9.45 9.42 -5.88
C TYR A 45 -9.13 10.11 -7.21
N LYS A 46 -9.98 10.01 -8.23
CA LYS A 46 -9.71 10.52 -9.58
C LYS A 46 -9.31 12.00 -9.61
N ASN A 47 -9.96 12.83 -8.80
CA ASN A 47 -9.76 14.27 -8.77
C ASN A 47 -8.96 14.74 -7.54
N LYS A 48 -8.38 13.80 -6.76
CA LYS A 48 -7.57 14.18 -5.61
C LYS A 48 -6.16 14.53 -6.05
N GLU A 49 -5.63 15.60 -5.50
CA GLU A 49 -4.21 15.92 -5.67
C GLU A 49 -3.35 14.85 -4.96
N LEU A 50 -2.29 14.44 -5.63
CA LEU A 50 -1.30 13.53 -5.05
C LEU A 50 -0.16 14.34 -4.48
N VAL A 51 0.13 14.11 -3.22
CA VAL A 51 1.30 14.68 -2.55
C VAL A 51 2.46 13.71 -2.75
N LEU A 52 3.55 14.22 -3.33
CA LEU A 52 4.76 13.43 -3.51
C LEU A 52 5.47 13.24 -2.16
N PRO A 53 6.05 12.06 -1.90
CA PRO A 53 6.93 11.88 -0.75
C PRO A 53 8.10 12.87 -0.80
N PRO A 54 8.61 13.34 0.34
CA PRO A 54 9.72 14.30 0.38
C PRO A 54 10.99 13.82 -0.31
N ASN A 55 11.21 12.50 -0.34
CA ASN A 55 12.33 11.83 -0.98
C ASN A 55 11.95 11.19 -2.33
N PHE A 56 10.84 11.68 -2.94
CA PHE A 56 10.43 11.20 -4.26
C PHE A 56 11.56 11.38 -5.26
N ASN A 57 11.97 10.25 -5.84
CA ASN A 57 13.06 10.17 -6.80
C ASN A 57 14.39 10.80 -6.35
N THR A 58 14.59 10.99 -5.08
CA THR A 58 15.87 11.47 -4.55
C THR A 58 16.83 10.29 -4.41
N PRO A 59 18.05 10.35 -4.96
CA PRO A 59 19.10 9.47 -4.52
C PRO A 59 19.45 9.81 -3.06
N HIS A 60 19.97 8.85 -2.35
CA HIS A 60 20.31 8.92 -0.92
C HIS A 60 21.30 10.05 -0.53
N TYR A 61 21.76 10.85 -1.48
CA TYR A 61 22.92 11.74 -1.36
C TYR A 61 22.63 13.22 -1.70
N GLY A 62 21.48 13.72 -1.28
CA GLY A 62 21.24 15.16 -1.21
C GLY A 62 20.97 15.84 -2.54
N ILE A 63 19.72 15.86 -2.96
CA ILE A 63 19.27 16.65 -4.10
C ILE A 63 18.54 17.90 -3.63
N LYS A 64 18.81 18.99 -4.33
CA LYS A 64 18.27 20.30 -4.00
C LYS A 64 16.86 20.56 -4.55
N GLU A 65 16.40 19.81 -5.53
CA GLU A 65 15.12 20.06 -6.20
C GLU A 65 14.35 18.76 -6.40
N LEU A 66 13.05 18.78 -6.06
CA LEU A 66 12.14 17.69 -6.33
C LEU A 66 11.75 17.64 -7.81
N PRO A 67 11.57 16.46 -8.39
CA PRO A 67 11.14 16.33 -9.77
C PRO A 67 9.71 16.84 -9.97
N THR A 68 9.42 17.33 -11.15
CA THR A 68 8.05 17.61 -11.58
C THR A 68 7.46 16.39 -12.28
N ILE A 69 6.22 16.07 -11.98
CA ILE A 69 5.48 15.03 -12.70
C ILE A 69 4.90 15.61 -13.97
N ASP A 70 5.25 15.04 -15.11
CA ASP A 70 4.56 15.32 -16.37
C ASP A 70 3.12 14.78 -16.27
N LYS A 71 2.16 15.70 -16.23
CA LYS A 71 0.74 15.38 -16.07
C LYS A 71 0.15 14.55 -17.22
N LYS A 72 0.80 14.53 -18.38
CA LYS A 72 0.33 13.77 -19.55
C LYS A 72 0.83 12.34 -19.54
N THR A 73 2.07 12.16 -19.14
CA THR A 73 2.74 10.84 -19.21
C THR A 73 2.84 10.15 -17.86
N GLY A 74 2.58 10.88 -16.75
CA GLY A 74 2.81 10.41 -15.39
C GLY A 74 4.30 10.18 -15.06
N LYS A 75 5.20 10.58 -15.97
CA LYS A 75 6.63 10.42 -15.76
C LYS A 75 7.20 11.60 -14.98
N ALA A 76 8.12 11.27 -14.08
CA ALA A 76 8.89 12.29 -13.42
C ALA A 76 9.86 12.95 -14.42
N ALA A 77 9.80 14.27 -14.54
CA ALA A 77 10.76 15.03 -15.32
C ALA A 77 11.91 15.48 -14.43
N PHE A 78 13.09 14.99 -14.72
CA PHE A 78 14.32 15.32 -13.99
C PHE A 78 15.19 16.27 -14.80
N GLY A 79 15.80 17.24 -14.11
CA GLY A 79 16.92 17.97 -14.69
C GLY A 79 18.09 17.00 -14.97
N LYS A 80 18.90 17.31 -16.01
CA LYS A 80 20.06 16.47 -16.40
C LYS A 80 21.09 16.25 -15.28
N GLU A 81 21.07 17.08 -14.23
CA GLU A 81 21.98 16.99 -13.07
C GLU A 81 21.46 16.09 -11.94
N TYR A 82 20.26 15.54 -12.10
CA TYR A 82 19.57 14.82 -11.06
C TYR A 82 20.26 13.50 -10.67
N TYR A 83 20.82 12.84 -11.64
CA TYR A 83 21.67 11.68 -11.40
C TYR A 83 23.11 12.17 -11.37
N GLY A 84 23.62 12.54 -10.25
CA GLY A 84 25.05 12.58 -10.08
C GLY A 84 25.57 11.19 -10.47
N GLU A 85 25.87 10.99 -11.77
CA GLU A 85 26.23 9.69 -12.36
C GLU A 85 27.37 8.97 -11.61
N LYS A 86 28.09 9.73 -10.77
CA LYS A 86 29.24 9.25 -10.00
C LYS A 86 28.88 8.75 -8.59
N MET A 87 27.68 8.97 -8.05
CA MET A 87 27.41 8.76 -6.62
C MET A 87 26.43 7.63 -6.31
N ALA A 88 25.54 7.26 -7.22
CA ALA A 88 24.63 6.14 -6.98
C ALA A 88 25.31 4.81 -7.32
N PRO A 89 25.22 3.77 -6.48
CA PRO A 89 25.67 2.42 -6.82
C PRO A 89 25.03 1.91 -8.12
N ASP A 90 25.77 1.13 -8.89
CA ASP A 90 25.30 0.66 -10.19
C ASP A 90 24.02 -0.17 -10.11
N TRP A 91 23.81 -0.91 -9.01
CA TRP A 91 22.57 -1.66 -8.81
C TRP A 91 21.36 -0.75 -8.64
N VAL A 92 21.50 0.43 -8.01
CA VAL A 92 20.44 1.42 -7.88
C VAL A 92 20.10 2.01 -9.25
N LYS A 93 21.11 2.37 -10.04
CA LYS A 93 20.92 2.86 -11.41
C LYS A 93 20.18 1.82 -12.25
N SER A 94 20.66 0.58 -12.23
CA SER A 94 20.04 -0.52 -12.96
C SER A 94 18.59 -0.78 -12.55
N GLN A 95 18.25 -0.69 -11.26
CA GLN A 95 16.88 -0.84 -10.82
C GLN A 95 15.98 0.31 -11.27
N ARG A 96 16.48 1.54 -11.24
CA ARG A 96 15.71 2.71 -11.69
C ARG A 96 15.45 2.71 -13.20
N GLU A 97 16.34 2.14 -13.98
CA GLU A 97 16.19 1.94 -15.43
C GLU A 97 15.28 0.76 -15.79
N SER A 98 14.94 -0.05 -14.81
CA SER A 98 14.06 -1.21 -14.96
C SER A 98 12.62 -0.89 -14.57
N TRP A 99 11.76 -1.90 -14.59
CA TRP A 99 10.36 -1.79 -14.16
C TRP A 99 10.17 -1.43 -12.67
N HIS A 100 11.23 -1.42 -11.87
CA HIS A 100 11.22 -0.94 -10.49
C HIS A 100 11.45 0.58 -10.37
N GLY A 101 11.83 1.26 -11.46
CA GLY A 101 12.07 2.68 -11.45
C GLY A 101 10.79 3.49 -11.62
N VAL A 102 10.74 4.64 -10.96
CA VAL A 102 9.58 5.56 -11.04
C VAL A 102 9.34 6.09 -12.46
N ASP A 103 10.39 6.17 -13.26
CA ASP A 103 10.33 6.61 -14.67
C ASP A 103 9.73 5.55 -15.59
N TYR A 104 9.68 4.32 -15.14
CA TYR A 104 9.06 3.23 -15.85
C TYR A 104 7.55 3.21 -15.54
N SER A 105 6.74 3.12 -16.58
CA SER A 105 5.29 2.98 -16.38
C SER A 105 5.00 1.61 -15.77
N TYR A 106 4.85 1.55 -14.46
CA TYR A 106 4.60 0.31 -13.73
C TYR A 106 3.37 -0.40 -14.30
N HIS A 107 3.56 -1.60 -14.83
CA HIS A 107 2.55 -2.34 -15.61
C HIS A 107 1.91 -1.53 -16.76
N GLY A 108 2.69 -0.68 -17.44
CA GLY A 108 2.22 0.12 -18.57
C GLY A 108 1.26 1.25 -18.20
N ARG A 109 1.22 1.65 -16.94
CA ARG A 109 0.33 2.73 -16.47
C ARG A 109 1.15 3.86 -15.85
N PRO A 110 0.72 5.12 -16.02
CA PRO A 110 1.33 6.26 -15.35
C PRO A 110 1.34 6.11 -13.83
N TRP A 111 2.37 6.65 -13.17
CA TRP A 111 2.57 6.57 -11.73
C TRP A 111 1.33 7.05 -10.94
N ASP A 112 0.79 8.20 -11.28
CA ASP A 112 -0.37 8.79 -10.59
C ASP A 112 -1.62 7.91 -10.69
N VAL A 113 -1.82 7.24 -11.82
CA VAL A 113 -2.92 6.28 -12.02
C VAL A 113 -2.74 5.08 -11.11
N GLN A 114 -1.51 4.60 -10.95
CA GLN A 114 -1.22 3.46 -10.09
C GLN A 114 -1.43 3.78 -8.62
N VAL A 115 -0.93 4.92 -8.16
CA VAL A 115 -1.13 5.37 -6.78
C VAL A 115 -2.61 5.51 -6.44
N ARG A 116 -3.41 6.10 -7.34
CA ARG A 116 -4.86 6.22 -7.13
C ARG A 116 -5.53 4.86 -7.00
N LYS A 117 -5.19 3.91 -7.87
CA LYS A 117 -5.73 2.55 -7.82
C LYS A 117 -5.31 1.80 -6.56
N TYR A 118 -4.08 1.99 -6.11
CA TYR A 118 -3.63 1.48 -4.83
C TYR A 118 -4.48 2.03 -3.68
N CYS A 119 -4.67 3.35 -3.60
CA CYS A 119 -5.49 3.98 -2.59
C CYS A 119 -6.96 3.52 -2.64
N GLU A 120 -7.53 3.35 -3.83
CA GLU A 120 -8.88 2.80 -4.02
C GLU A 120 -8.99 1.36 -3.51
N THR A 121 -7.95 0.56 -3.74
CA THR A 121 -7.90 -0.82 -3.24
C THR A 121 -7.77 -0.86 -1.72
N LEU A 122 -6.97 0.04 -1.16
CA LEU A 122 -6.79 0.19 0.29
C LEU A 122 -8.11 0.54 0.98
N ARG A 123 -8.97 1.38 0.36
CA ARG A 123 -10.32 1.64 0.87
C ARG A 123 -11.16 0.38 1.03
N SER A 124 -11.01 -0.58 0.12
CA SER A 124 -11.74 -1.86 0.23
C SER A 124 -11.22 -2.72 1.38
N VAL A 125 -9.94 -2.62 1.71
CA VAL A 125 -9.36 -3.31 2.88
C VAL A 125 -9.81 -2.63 4.18
N ASP A 126 -9.80 -1.31 4.21
CA ASP A 126 -10.27 -0.51 5.36
C ASP A 126 -11.73 -0.84 5.73
N GLU A 127 -12.63 -0.90 4.74
CA GLU A 127 -14.02 -1.34 4.96
C GLU A 127 -14.13 -2.77 5.50
N SER A 128 -13.29 -3.67 5.00
CA SER A 128 -13.25 -5.03 5.50
C SER A 128 -12.89 -5.09 6.98
N ILE A 129 -11.87 -4.32 7.38
CA ILE A 129 -11.46 -4.21 8.78
C ILE A 129 -12.62 -3.66 9.61
N GLY A 130 -13.25 -2.57 9.14
CA GLY A 130 -14.44 -2.00 9.78
C GLY A 130 -15.52 -3.04 10.01
N SER A 131 -15.89 -3.80 8.97
CA SER A 131 -16.92 -4.84 9.05
C SER A 131 -16.60 -5.93 10.08
N VAL A 132 -15.34 -6.34 10.20
CA VAL A 132 -14.91 -7.31 11.22
C VAL A 132 -15.03 -6.72 12.62
N LEU A 133 -14.59 -5.48 12.81
CA LEU A 133 -14.66 -4.79 14.10
C LEU A 133 -16.12 -4.56 14.54
N ASP A 134 -16.98 -4.15 13.61
CA ASP A 134 -18.41 -3.97 13.86
C ASP A 134 -19.05 -5.30 14.27
N TYR A 135 -18.76 -6.39 13.57
CA TYR A 135 -19.25 -7.70 13.96
C TYR A 135 -18.79 -8.11 15.38
N LEU A 136 -17.51 -7.91 15.72
CA LEU A 136 -17.02 -8.23 17.07
C LEU A 136 -17.79 -7.47 18.14
N LYS A 137 -18.06 -6.18 17.91
CA LYS A 137 -18.85 -5.33 18.81
C LYS A 137 -20.29 -5.79 18.91
N GLU A 138 -20.99 -5.99 17.79
CA GLU A 138 -22.37 -6.46 17.73
C GLU A 138 -22.53 -7.83 18.39
N ALA A 139 -21.54 -8.67 18.27
CA ALA A 139 -21.52 -9.99 18.88
C ALA A 139 -21.14 -9.97 20.37
N GLY A 140 -20.74 -8.83 20.96
CA GLY A 140 -20.25 -8.73 22.32
C GLY A 140 -18.94 -9.51 22.53
N LEU A 141 -18.09 -9.56 21.51
CA LEU A 141 -16.80 -10.25 21.51
C LEU A 141 -15.61 -9.30 21.58
N ASP A 142 -15.86 -8.02 21.44
CA ASP A 142 -14.80 -6.99 21.29
C ASP A 142 -13.97 -6.80 22.57
N ASP A 143 -14.53 -7.07 23.75
CA ASP A 143 -13.81 -7.02 25.02
C ASP A 143 -13.08 -8.34 25.36
N ASN A 144 -13.20 -9.35 24.52
CA ASN A 144 -12.53 -10.64 24.69
C ASN A 144 -11.81 -11.12 23.41
N THR A 145 -11.46 -10.19 22.52
CA THR A 145 -10.76 -10.50 21.27
C THR A 145 -9.55 -9.62 21.09
N LEU A 146 -8.36 -10.24 21.03
CA LEU A 146 -7.15 -9.56 20.59
C LEU A 146 -7.23 -9.35 19.07
N VAL A 147 -7.15 -8.10 18.65
CA VAL A 147 -7.14 -7.73 17.23
C VAL A 147 -5.78 -7.16 16.86
N ILE A 148 -5.16 -7.71 15.83
CA ILE A 148 -3.89 -7.25 15.29
C ILE A 148 -4.09 -6.93 13.80
N TYR A 149 -3.76 -5.72 13.39
CA TYR A 149 -3.64 -5.34 12.01
C TYR A 149 -2.18 -5.07 11.68
N MET A 150 -1.68 -5.65 10.60
CA MET A 150 -0.32 -5.40 10.13
C MET A 150 -0.20 -5.65 8.62
N GLY A 151 0.77 -5.01 7.99
CA GLY A 151 1.20 -5.36 6.64
C GLY A 151 2.25 -6.47 6.66
N ASP A 152 2.45 -7.12 5.52
CA ASP A 152 3.51 -8.13 5.30
C ASP A 152 4.83 -7.49 4.87
N ASN A 153 4.75 -6.37 4.16
CA ASN A 153 5.86 -5.54 3.73
C ASN A 153 5.39 -4.10 3.49
N GLY A 154 6.33 -3.19 3.37
CA GLY A 154 6.08 -1.85 2.88
C GLY A 154 6.05 -1.78 1.36
N PHE A 155 6.03 -0.57 0.78
CA PHE A 155 6.06 -0.36 -0.66
C PHE A 155 6.57 1.05 -0.99
N ALA A 156 7.56 1.16 -1.85
CA ALA A 156 8.05 2.43 -2.35
C ALA A 156 7.14 2.95 -3.47
N TRP A 157 6.73 4.19 -3.38
CA TRP A 157 5.92 4.89 -4.37
C TRP A 157 6.67 6.07 -5.01
N GLY A 158 7.94 5.85 -5.35
CA GLY A 158 8.80 6.84 -5.98
C GLY A 158 9.89 7.36 -5.07
N GLU A 159 9.88 7.00 -3.80
CA GLU A 159 10.98 7.25 -2.90
C GLU A 159 12.27 6.65 -3.48
N HIS A 160 13.35 7.38 -3.40
CA HIS A 160 14.65 7.02 -4.00
C HIS A 160 14.58 6.74 -5.53
N GLY A 161 13.50 7.16 -6.20
CA GLY A 161 13.24 6.86 -7.61
C GLY A 161 12.80 5.43 -7.88
N LEU A 162 12.35 4.72 -6.86
CA LEU A 162 12.00 3.30 -6.94
C LEU A 162 10.50 3.07 -6.71
N ILE A 163 9.99 2.01 -7.28
CA ILE A 163 8.65 1.47 -7.03
C ILE A 163 8.81 0.01 -6.61
N ASP A 164 7.87 -0.52 -5.84
CA ASP A 164 7.89 -1.88 -5.33
C ASP A 164 8.58 -1.99 -3.95
N LYS A 165 8.87 -3.20 -3.51
CA LYS A 165 9.22 -3.60 -2.14
C LYS A 165 10.48 -4.47 -2.05
N ARG A 166 11.35 -4.41 -3.07
CA ARG A 166 12.51 -5.30 -3.21
C ARG A 166 13.82 -4.67 -2.75
N GLN A 167 13.73 -3.59 -2.03
CA GLN A 167 14.87 -2.83 -1.52
C GLN A 167 14.85 -2.83 0.01
N PHE A 168 15.99 -2.54 0.63
CA PHE A 168 16.13 -2.45 2.09
C PHE A 168 15.91 -1.03 2.64
N TYR A 169 15.19 -0.19 1.91
CA TYR A 169 14.77 1.11 2.41
C TYR A 169 13.58 0.99 3.36
N GLU A 170 13.41 1.96 4.26
CA GLU A 170 12.31 2.01 5.23
C GLU A 170 10.94 1.82 4.59
N GLU A 171 10.74 2.39 3.41
CA GLU A 171 9.50 2.30 2.66
C GLU A 171 9.14 0.85 2.29
N SER A 172 10.14 0.00 2.14
CA SER A 172 9.94 -1.42 1.80
C SER A 172 9.90 -2.34 3.01
N VAL A 173 10.65 -2.03 4.08
CA VAL A 173 10.80 -2.93 5.23
C VAL A 173 9.90 -2.55 6.40
N ARG A 174 9.51 -1.29 6.52
CA ARG A 174 8.67 -0.82 7.59
C ARG A 174 7.20 -1.08 7.29
N VAL A 175 6.51 -1.70 8.23
CA VAL A 175 5.08 -1.98 8.14
C VAL A 175 4.31 -1.34 9.28
N PRO A 176 3.06 -0.92 9.06
CA PRO A 176 2.19 -0.55 10.16
C PRO A 176 1.86 -1.79 11.00
N MET A 177 1.81 -1.63 12.30
CA MET A 177 1.28 -2.62 13.23
C MET A 177 0.41 -1.93 14.25
N LEU A 178 -0.86 -2.28 14.28
CA LEU A 178 -1.85 -1.79 15.22
C LEU A 178 -2.39 -2.96 16.03
N VAL A 179 -2.43 -2.80 17.34
CA VAL A 179 -2.90 -3.86 18.26
C VAL A 179 -3.96 -3.27 19.17
N ARG A 180 -5.10 -3.94 19.24
CA ARG A 180 -6.12 -3.70 20.26
C ARG A 180 -6.18 -4.94 21.15
N CYS A 181 -5.76 -4.78 22.40
CA CYS A 181 -5.86 -5.79 23.43
C CYS A 181 -6.94 -5.35 24.44
N PRO A 182 -7.96 -6.17 24.69
CA PRO A 182 -8.91 -5.91 25.76
C PRO A 182 -8.20 -5.88 27.11
N SER A 183 -8.70 -5.07 28.04
CA SER A 183 -8.18 -4.95 29.42
C SER A 183 -8.72 -6.07 30.31
#